data_2337eb55c00bb8429c73af497edf777d
#
_entry.id   2337eb55c00bb8429c73af497edf777d
#
_cell.length_a   1.000
_cell.length_b   1.000
_cell.length_c   1.000
_cell.angle_alpha   90.00
_cell.angle_beta   90.00
_cell.angle_gamma   90.00
#
_symmetry.space_group_name_H-M   'P 1'
#
loop_
_entity.id
_entity.type
_entity.pdbx_description
1 polymer ?
#
loop_
_entity_poly.entity_id
_entity_poly.type
_entity_poly.pdbx_seq_one_letter_code
_entity_poly.pdbx_strand_id
1 'polypeptide(L)'
;MTTFADLGVDQDIVDALAEKGIVDAFPIQEQTIPLGLPGQDIIGQAKTGTGKTFGFGIPVVQRLGLDPAPGVKALIVVPTRELAVQVFEDMDMLTRNRSTSVVAIYGGKAYEGQIDQLKAGAQIVVGTPGRLIDLAGQRLLDLSNATEVVLDEADKMLDLGFLPDIEKIFQKVAPVRHTMLYSATMPGPIVALARRFMSNPIHIRATDPDEGLTQANIKHLVYRAHSLDKDEIIARILQAEGRGKTVIFTRTKRAAQKLVDELNDRGFNAGAVHGDMSQEARERSMAGFKAGKKDVLIATDVAARGIDVDDVTHVINHTIPDDEKTYLHRAGRTGRAGRTGIAVTFVDWEDLHKWALINRALEFGQPEPVETYSSSPHLFEDLAIPAGTKGRLRKLPTTQSVKTASTEASDGSGQRPRRRRSRGAGDAATTSAAASGDGTTTGETPAGAGTHDGGGAEHRDGKTSPRRRRRRRGSGAGGPAAPAAG
;
A
#
# COMPACT_ATOMS: atom_id res chain seq x y z
N MET A 1 -2.93 -34.33 0.30
CA MET A 1 -3.39 -32.93 0.41
C MET A 1 -4.88 -33.00 0.68
N THR A 2 -5.38 -32.19 1.57
CA THR A 2 -6.79 -32.16 1.97
C THR A 2 -7.56 -31.31 1.00
N THR A 3 -8.67 -31.81 0.44
CA THR A 3 -9.52 -31.04 -0.47
C THR A 3 -10.52 -30.18 0.33
N PHE A 4 -11.08 -29.15 -0.32
CA PHE A 4 -12.12 -28.32 0.34
C PHE A 4 -13.39 -29.11 0.65
N ALA A 5 -13.74 -30.12 -0.15
CA ALA A 5 -14.85 -31.02 0.11
C ALA A 5 -14.64 -31.82 1.41
N ASP A 6 -13.41 -32.30 1.67
CA ASP A 6 -13.04 -32.99 2.91
C ASP A 6 -13.21 -32.14 4.16
N LEU A 7 -13.12 -30.79 3.99
CA LEU A 7 -13.29 -29.81 5.07
C LEU A 7 -14.76 -29.45 5.34
N GLY A 8 -15.70 -29.99 4.60
CA GLY A 8 -17.13 -29.72 4.77
C GLY A 8 -17.61 -28.48 4.03
N VAL A 9 -16.87 -28.06 2.99
CA VAL A 9 -17.26 -26.93 2.14
C VAL A 9 -18.36 -27.36 1.17
N ASP A 10 -19.37 -26.50 1.00
CA ASP A 10 -20.50 -26.73 0.10
C ASP A 10 -20.02 -26.90 -1.35
N GLN A 11 -20.66 -27.79 -2.11
CA GLN A 11 -20.22 -28.18 -3.45
C GLN A 11 -20.17 -26.99 -4.44
N ASP A 12 -21.09 -26.04 -4.34
CA ASP A 12 -21.13 -24.86 -5.21
C ASP A 12 -19.90 -23.94 -5.01
N ILE A 13 -19.36 -23.87 -3.79
CA ILE A 13 -18.10 -23.16 -3.49
C ILE A 13 -16.90 -23.96 -4.00
N VAL A 14 -16.92 -25.29 -3.79
CA VAL A 14 -15.85 -26.19 -4.31
C VAL A 14 -15.75 -26.08 -5.83
N ASP A 15 -16.89 -26.05 -6.52
CA ASP A 15 -16.93 -25.92 -7.99
C ASP A 15 -16.36 -24.55 -8.44
N ALA A 16 -16.69 -23.47 -7.73
CA ALA A 16 -16.16 -22.13 -8.01
C ALA A 16 -14.63 -22.05 -7.83
N LEU A 17 -14.08 -22.73 -6.82
CA LEU A 17 -12.64 -22.85 -6.59
C LEU A 17 -11.96 -23.69 -7.68
N ALA A 18 -12.56 -24.83 -8.04
CA ALA A 18 -12.04 -25.74 -9.05
C ALA A 18 -11.94 -25.09 -10.44
N GLU A 19 -12.89 -24.22 -10.82
CA GLU A 19 -12.82 -23.42 -12.04
C GLU A 19 -11.56 -22.53 -12.15
N LYS A 20 -10.98 -22.19 -11.01
CA LYS A 20 -9.73 -21.43 -10.90
C LYS A 20 -8.50 -22.31 -10.71
N GLY A 21 -8.68 -23.64 -10.73
CA GLY A 21 -7.61 -24.62 -10.48
C GLY A 21 -7.19 -24.71 -9.02
N ILE A 22 -8.03 -24.24 -8.07
CA ILE A 22 -7.78 -24.27 -6.63
C ILE A 22 -8.49 -25.50 -6.06
N VAL A 23 -7.74 -26.57 -5.83
CA VAL A 23 -8.28 -27.88 -5.43
C VAL A 23 -7.89 -28.24 -4.00
N ASP A 24 -6.63 -27.97 -3.65
CA ASP A 24 -6.06 -28.37 -2.35
C ASP A 24 -6.04 -27.20 -1.38
N ALA A 25 -6.35 -27.48 -0.13
CA ALA A 25 -6.34 -26.46 0.94
C ALA A 25 -4.93 -26.24 1.49
N PHE A 26 -4.61 -24.99 1.78
CA PHE A 26 -3.41 -24.62 2.53
C PHE A 26 -3.54 -24.95 4.02
N PRO A 27 -2.43 -25.16 4.76
CA PRO A 27 -2.45 -25.51 6.18
C PRO A 27 -3.29 -24.58 7.07
N ILE A 28 -3.33 -23.29 6.79
CA ILE A 28 -4.19 -22.36 7.55
C ILE A 28 -5.67 -22.60 7.25
N GLN A 29 -6.02 -22.94 6.01
CA GLN A 29 -7.39 -23.24 5.59
C GLN A 29 -7.87 -24.57 6.19
N GLU A 30 -7.04 -25.60 6.15
CA GLU A 30 -7.32 -26.90 6.79
C GLU A 30 -7.68 -26.78 8.26
N GLN A 31 -7.03 -25.87 8.98
CA GLN A 31 -7.24 -25.66 10.40
C GLN A 31 -8.37 -24.69 10.72
N THR A 32 -8.63 -23.69 9.89
CA THR A 32 -9.60 -22.63 10.19
C THR A 32 -10.98 -22.89 9.63
N ILE A 33 -11.11 -23.49 8.44
CA ILE A 33 -12.42 -23.74 7.81
C ILE A 33 -13.32 -24.60 8.69
N PRO A 34 -12.90 -25.78 9.19
CA PRO A 34 -13.77 -26.64 10.00
C PRO A 34 -14.22 -25.99 11.31
N LEU A 35 -13.48 -25.02 11.83
CA LEU A 35 -13.83 -24.27 13.03
C LEU A 35 -14.72 -23.06 12.72
N GLY A 36 -14.52 -22.40 11.57
CA GLY A 36 -15.30 -21.26 11.14
C GLY A 36 -16.71 -21.63 10.68
N LEU A 37 -16.88 -22.79 10.04
CA LEU A 37 -18.20 -23.24 9.57
C LEU A 37 -19.27 -23.34 10.68
N PRO A 38 -18.99 -23.88 11.88
CA PRO A 38 -19.96 -23.84 12.99
C PRO A 38 -20.06 -22.48 13.68
N GLY A 39 -19.20 -21.49 13.35
CA GLY A 39 -19.23 -20.14 13.92
C GLY A 39 -18.37 -19.95 15.16
N GLN A 40 -17.28 -20.68 15.29
CA GLN A 40 -16.30 -20.49 16.35
C GLN A 40 -15.43 -19.27 16.04
N ASP A 41 -15.29 -18.35 16.98
CA ASP A 41 -14.36 -17.24 16.85
C ASP A 41 -12.91 -17.73 16.70
N ILE A 42 -12.18 -17.19 15.73
CA ILE A 42 -10.85 -17.68 15.35
C ILE A 42 -9.84 -16.52 15.30
N ILE A 43 -8.68 -16.78 15.88
CA ILE A 43 -7.47 -15.98 15.62
C ILE A 43 -6.57 -16.82 14.72
N GLY A 44 -6.49 -16.46 13.44
CA GLY A 44 -5.65 -17.11 12.45
C GLY A 44 -4.30 -16.37 12.32
N GLN A 45 -3.24 -16.93 12.88
CA GLN A 45 -1.91 -16.37 12.75
C GLN A 45 -1.17 -17.05 11.61
N ALA A 46 -1.01 -16.33 10.48
CA ALA A 46 -0.27 -16.79 9.31
C ALA A 46 0.24 -15.61 8.47
N LYS A 47 1.35 -15.80 7.76
CA LYS A 47 1.94 -14.78 6.87
C LYS A 47 1.03 -14.42 5.69
N THR A 48 1.32 -13.32 5.00
CA THR A 48 0.66 -12.98 3.72
C THR A 48 1.04 -13.99 2.64
N GLY A 49 0.07 -14.36 1.78
CA GLY A 49 0.29 -15.35 0.71
C GLY A 49 0.09 -16.81 1.13
N THR A 50 -0.39 -17.08 2.35
CA THR A 50 -0.69 -18.45 2.83
C THR A 50 -2.15 -18.85 2.61
N GLY A 51 -2.92 -18.10 1.79
CA GLY A 51 -4.31 -18.42 1.47
C GLY A 51 -5.33 -18.07 2.57
N LYS A 52 -5.02 -17.12 3.47
CA LYS A 52 -5.93 -16.70 4.56
C LYS A 52 -7.31 -16.29 4.06
N THR A 53 -7.40 -15.67 2.90
CA THR A 53 -8.66 -15.18 2.33
C THR A 53 -9.72 -16.28 2.24
N PHE A 54 -9.36 -17.46 1.76
CA PHE A 54 -10.31 -18.56 1.70
C PHE A 54 -10.53 -19.21 3.09
N GLY A 55 -9.57 -19.10 4.00
CA GLY A 55 -9.72 -19.55 5.39
C GLY A 55 -10.84 -18.85 6.14
N PHE A 56 -11.12 -17.56 5.84
CA PHE A 56 -12.27 -16.85 6.39
C PHE A 56 -13.41 -16.69 5.37
N GLY A 57 -13.12 -16.55 4.10
CA GLY A 57 -14.10 -16.28 3.06
C GLY A 57 -15.11 -17.44 2.89
N ILE A 58 -14.62 -18.67 2.88
CA ILE A 58 -15.46 -19.87 2.78
C ILE A 58 -16.45 -19.96 3.96
N PRO A 59 -16.02 -19.91 5.24
CA PRO A 59 -16.95 -19.89 6.36
C PRO A 59 -17.98 -18.74 6.28
N VAL A 60 -17.55 -17.52 5.92
CA VAL A 60 -18.46 -16.37 5.77
C VAL A 60 -19.52 -16.67 4.74
N VAL A 61 -19.14 -17.07 3.51
CA VAL A 61 -20.08 -17.32 2.41
C VAL A 61 -21.03 -18.48 2.74
N GLN A 62 -20.51 -19.59 3.26
CA GLN A 62 -21.33 -20.77 3.54
C GLN A 62 -22.34 -20.50 4.66
N ARG A 63 -21.96 -19.76 5.71
CA ARG A 63 -22.83 -19.40 6.83
C ARG A 63 -23.94 -18.41 6.45
N LEU A 64 -23.74 -17.59 5.44
CA LEU A 64 -24.80 -16.74 4.89
C LEU A 64 -25.88 -17.52 4.14
N GLY A 65 -25.57 -18.75 3.70
CA GLY A 65 -26.48 -19.59 2.93
C GLY A 65 -26.54 -19.23 1.45
N LEU A 66 -27.45 -19.89 0.71
CA LEU A 66 -27.55 -19.74 -0.74
C LEU A 66 -28.24 -18.44 -1.18
N ASP A 67 -29.23 -17.98 -0.39
CA ASP A 67 -30.08 -16.83 -0.70
C ASP A 67 -30.30 -15.95 0.56
N PRO A 68 -29.29 -15.21 1.00
CA PRO A 68 -29.42 -14.37 2.18
C PRO A 68 -30.29 -13.14 1.92
N ALA A 69 -31.05 -12.72 2.92
CA ALA A 69 -31.85 -11.52 2.86
C ALA A 69 -30.98 -10.27 2.55
N PRO A 70 -31.52 -9.28 1.79
CA PRO A 70 -30.81 -8.04 1.48
C PRO A 70 -30.29 -7.29 2.71
N GLY A 71 -29.21 -6.55 2.53
CA GLY A 71 -28.53 -5.76 3.57
C GLY A 71 -27.34 -6.48 4.18
N VAL A 72 -26.45 -5.72 4.78
CA VAL A 72 -25.12 -6.19 5.21
C VAL A 72 -25.23 -7.25 6.29
N LYS A 73 -24.70 -8.43 6.02
CA LYS A 73 -24.62 -9.59 6.92
C LYS A 73 -23.18 -9.90 7.31
N ALA A 74 -22.23 -9.63 6.43
CA ALA A 74 -20.82 -9.85 6.66
C ALA A 74 -20.01 -8.58 6.41
N LEU A 75 -19.04 -8.33 7.27
CA LEU A 75 -18.08 -7.22 7.17
C LEU A 75 -16.66 -7.76 7.23
N ILE A 76 -15.86 -7.47 6.20
CA ILE A 76 -14.45 -7.80 6.14
C ILE A 76 -13.67 -6.50 6.14
N VAL A 77 -12.90 -6.27 7.20
CA VAL A 77 -12.09 -5.06 7.39
C VAL A 77 -10.64 -5.35 7.02
N VAL A 78 -10.09 -4.53 6.14
CA VAL A 78 -8.72 -4.66 5.63
C VAL A 78 -7.96 -3.35 5.70
N PRO A 79 -6.62 -3.34 5.86
CA PRO A 79 -5.85 -2.11 6.07
C PRO A 79 -5.71 -1.23 4.84
N THR A 80 -5.74 -1.79 3.64
CA THR A 80 -5.43 -1.06 2.41
C THR A 80 -6.48 -1.25 1.32
N ARG A 81 -6.51 -0.30 0.39
CA ARG A 81 -7.44 -0.31 -0.76
C ARG A 81 -7.16 -1.48 -1.70
N GLU A 82 -5.88 -1.76 -1.91
CA GLU A 82 -5.41 -2.83 -2.78
C GLU A 82 -5.87 -4.19 -2.24
N LEU A 83 -5.74 -4.39 -0.93
CA LEU A 83 -6.23 -5.61 -0.28
C LEU A 83 -7.77 -5.67 -0.30
N ALA A 84 -8.45 -4.53 -0.20
CA ALA A 84 -9.92 -4.51 -0.32
C ALA A 84 -10.40 -4.97 -1.71
N VAL A 85 -9.69 -4.57 -2.77
CA VAL A 85 -10.00 -5.03 -4.13
C VAL A 85 -9.71 -6.52 -4.28
N GLN A 86 -8.57 -6.99 -3.78
CA GLN A 86 -8.19 -8.40 -3.86
C GLN A 86 -9.17 -9.30 -3.10
N VAL A 87 -9.47 -8.96 -1.84
CA VAL A 87 -10.45 -9.73 -1.04
C VAL A 87 -11.84 -9.65 -1.66
N PHE A 88 -12.22 -8.52 -2.26
CA PHE A 88 -13.48 -8.42 -3.01
C PHE A 88 -13.50 -9.42 -4.18
N GLU A 89 -12.45 -9.49 -5.00
CA GLU A 89 -12.35 -10.41 -6.13
C GLU A 89 -12.45 -11.88 -5.68
N ASP A 90 -11.79 -12.23 -4.57
CA ASP A 90 -11.86 -13.56 -3.98
C ASP A 90 -13.27 -13.89 -3.47
N MET A 91 -13.92 -12.95 -2.76
CA MET A 91 -15.27 -13.12 -2.24
C MET A 91 -16.33 -13.19 -3.35
N ASP A 92 -16.19 -12.36 -4.39
CA ASP A 92 -17.06 -12.38 -5.57
C ASP A 92 -16.97 -13.73 -6.30
N MET A 93 -15.78 -14.30 -6.38
CA MET A 93 -15.57 -15.65 -6.92
C MET A 93 -16.27 -16.71 -6.06
N LEU A 94 -16.13 -16.68 -4.73
CA LEU A 94 -16.76 -17.64 -3.82
C LEU A 94 -18.29 -17.55 -3.83
N THR A 95 -18.87 -16.39 -4.13
CA THR A 95 -20.33 -16.17 -4.17
C THR A 95 -20.97 -16.39 -5.54
N ARG A 96 -20.19 -16.72 -6.57
CA ARG A 96 -20.62 -16.80 -7.98
C ARG A 96 -21.86 -17.65 -8.21
N ASN A 97 -22.01 -18.74 -7.49
CA ASN A 97 -23.12 -19.69 -7.60
C ASN A 97 -24.22 -19.44 -6.56
N ARG A 98 -24.25 -18.24 -5.93
CA ARG A 98 -25.20 -17.83 -4.88
C ARG A 98 -25.86 -16.49 -5.21
N SER A 99 -26.99 -16.20 -4.58
CA SER A 99 -27.66 -14.90 -4.68
C SER A 99 -26.99 -13.82 -3.80
N THR A 100 -25.77 -14.06 -3.34
CA THR A 100 -25.03 -13.16 -2.46
C THR A 100 -24.23 -12.16 -3.29
N SER A 101 -24.36 -10.87 -2.99
CA SER A 101 -23.57 -9.81 -3.61
C SER A 101 -22.54 -9.24 -2.67
N VAL A 102 -21.39 -8.92 -3.22
CA VAL A 102 -20.23 -8.36 -2.52
C VAL A 102 -20.00 -6.93 -2.96
N VAL A 103 -19.59 -6.04 -2.06
CA VAL A 103 -19.21 -4.67 -2.37
C VAL A 103 -17.88 -4.30 -1.73
N ALA A 104 -17.02 -3.59 -2.48
CA ALA A 104 -15.77 -3.06 -1.98
C ALA A 104 -15.92 -1.58 -1.60
N ILE A 105 -15.64 -1.24 -0.32
CA ILE A 105 -15.81 0.08 0.30
C ILE A 105 -14.45 0.64 0.74
N TYR A 106 -13.88 1.56 -0.05
CA TYR A 106 -12.58 2.16 0.26
C TYR A 106 -12.44 3.59 -0.26
N GLY A 107 -11.51 4.34 0.32
CA GLY A 107 -11.28 5.73 -0.04
C GLY A 107 -10.56 5.89 -1.40
N GLY A 108 -10.64 7.10 -2.00
CA GLY A 108 -9.97 7.43 -3.25
C GLY A 108 -10.76 7.10 -4.52
N LYS A 109 -11.95 6.48 -4.39
CA LYS A 109 -12.98 6.40 -5.43
C LYS A 109 -14.17 7.26 -5.06
N ALA A 110 -14.97 7.62 -6.06
CA ALA A 110 -16.23 8.30 -5.90
C ALA A 110 -17.19 7.49 -4.99
N TYR A 111 -18.06 8.20 -4.28
CA TYR A 111 -19.01 7.59 -3.34
C TYR A 111 -20.16 6.87 -4.04
N GLU A 112 -20.60 7.40 -5.16
CA GLU A 112 -21.85 7.07 -5.85
C GLU A 112 -21.93 5.56 -6.14
N GLY A 113 -20.93 4.99 -6.81
CA GLY A 113 -20.93 3.57 -7.15
C GLY A 113 -20.92 2.62 -5.94
N GLN A 114 -20.26 3.03 -4.82
CA GLN A 114 -20.26 2.26 -3.58
C GLN A 114 -21.63 2.34 -2.89
N ILE A 115 -22.24 3.52 -2.88
CA ILE A 115 -23.56 3.75 -2.29
C ILE A 115 -24.64 3.01 -3.08
N ASP A 116 -24.56 3.00 -4.40
CA ASP A 116 -25.56 2.32 -5.24
C ASP A 116 -25.54 0.81 -5.03
N GLN A 117 -24.35 0.20 -4.90
CA GLN A 117 -24.23 -1.23 -4.55
C GLN A 117 -24.78 -1.55 -3.14
N LEU A 118 -24.55 -0.66 -2.17
CA LEU A 118 -25.15 -0.82 -0.83
C LEU A 118 -26.69 -0.71 -0.87
N LYS A 119 -27.23 0.22 -1.63
CA LYS A 119 -28.68 0.37 -1.82
C LYS A 119 -29.31 -0.80 -2.58
N ALA A 120 -28.53 -1.44 -3.47
CA ALA A 120 -28.95 -2.67 -4.14
C ALA A 120 -29.05 -3.88 -3.19
N GLY A 121 -28.62 -3.73 -1.92
CA GLY A 121 -28.78 -4.73 -0.88
C GLY A 121 -27.62 -5.69 -0.72
N ALA A 122 -26.39 -5.25 -1.03
CA ALA A 122 -25.18 -6.07 -0.84
C ALA A 122 -25.11 -6.68 0.56
N GLN A 123 -24.80 -7.98 0.61
CA GLN A 123 -24.73 -8.74 1.86
C GLN A 123 -23.32 -8.81 2.45
N ILE A 124 -22.29 -8.77 1.63
CA ILE A 124 -20.89 -8.80 2.07
C ILE A 124 -20.26 -7.45 1.73
N VAL A 125 -19.68 -6.82 2.75
CA VAL A 125 -18.91 -5.58 2.62
C VAL A 125 -17.46 -5.86 2.91
N VAL A 126 -16.57 -5.57 1.97
CA VAL A 126 -15.12 -5.57 2.16
C VAL A 126 -14.65 -4.12 2.18
N GLY A 127 -13.94 -3.68 3.23
CA GLY A 127 -13.60 -2.27 3.25
C GLY A 127 -12.45 -1.84 4.15
N THR A 128 -11.99 -0.60 3.91
CA THR A 128 -10.97 0.04 4.75
C THR A 128 -11.62 0.85 5.87
N PRO A 129 -11.04 0.90 7.09
CA PRO A 129 -11.68 1.47 8.28
C PRO A 129 -12.24 2.88 8.08
N GLY A 130 -11.45 3.80 7.51
CA GLY A 130 -11.84 5.19 7.37
C GLY A 130 -13.10 5.39 6.51
N ARG A 131 -13.21 4.71 5.35
CA ARG A 131 -14.38 4.83 4.47
C ARG A 131 -15.62 4.12 5.05
N LEU A 132 -15.41 3.00 5.75
CA LEU A 132 -16.49 2.29 6.44
C LEU A 132 -17.14 3.17 7.52
N ILE A 133 -16.33 3.84 8.36
CA ILE A 133 -16.83 4.74 9.39
C ILE A 133 -17.52 5.95 8.79
N ASP A 134 -16.96 6.51 7.74
CA ASP A 134 -17.50 7.66 7.04
C ASP A 134 -18.91 7.35 6.51
N LEU A 135 -19.09 6.28 5.74
CA LEU A 135 -20.41 5.88 5.23
C LEU A 135 -21.39 5.48 6.35
N ALA A 136 -20.92 4.81 7.40
CA ALA A 136 -21.75 4.48 8.55
C ALA A 136 -22.14 5.73 9.36
N GLY A 137 -21.27 6.75 9.44
CA GLY A 137 -21.56 8.04 10.04
C GLY A 137 -22.62 8.83 9.27
N GLN A 138 -22.59 8.74 7.96
CA GLN A 138 -23.59 9.32 7.06
C GLN A 138 -24.92 8.52 6.98
N ARG A 139 -25.03 7.39 7.69
CA ARG A 139 -26.17 6.46 7.64
C ARG A 139 -26.42 5.85 6.25
N LEU A 140 -25.39 5.78 5.43
CA LEU A 140 -25.40 5.13 4.11
C LEU A 140 -24.98 3.67 4.17
N LEU A 141 -24.32 3.27 5.26
CA LEU A 141 -23.92 1.90 5.57
C LEU A 141 -24.48 1.52 6.95
N ASP A 142 -25.40 0.57 6.97
CA ASP A 142 -25.92 -0.03 8.20
C ASP A 142 -25.20 -1.35 8.48
N LEU A 143 -24.49 -1.42 9.59
CA LEU A 143 -23.76 -2.60 10.05
C LEU A 143 -24.45 -3.33 11.18
N SER A 144 -25.63 -2.89 11.64
CA SER A 144 -26.32 -3.44 12.82
C SER A 144 -26.71 -4.92 12.68
N ASN A 145 -26.83 -5.39 11.44
CA ASN A 145 -27.14 -6.79 11.11
C ASN A 145 -25.90 -7.59 10.62
N ALA A 146 -24.69 -7.03 10.72
CA ALA A 146 -23.47 -7.73 10.38
C ALA A 146 -23.12 -8.74 11.47
N THR A 147 -23.46 -10.01 11.24
CA THR A 147 -23.22 -11.14 12.15
C THR A 147 -21.93 -11.89 11.88
N GLU A 148 -21.33 -11.71 10.73
CA GLU A 148 -20.02 -12.23 10.35
C GLU A 148 -19.04 -11.07 10.24
N VAL A 149 -17.97 -11.06 11.05
CA VAL A 149 -16.98 -9.97 11.07
C VAL A 149 -15.59 -10.55 10.95
N VAL A 150 -14.84 -10.06 9.98
CA VAL A 150 -13.45 -10.45 9.76
C VAL A 150 -12.54 -9.22 9.85
N LEU A 151 -11.43 -9.37 10.57
CA LEU A 151 -10.30 -8.44 10.53
C LEU A 151 -9.14 -9.16 9.84
N ASP A 152 -8.74 -8.74 8.66
CA ASP A 152 -7.56 -9.28 7.99
C ASP A 152 -6.39 -8.30 8.03
N GLU A 153 -5.19 -8.84 8.22
CA GLU A 153 -3.95 -8.08 8.42
C GLU A 153 -4.04 -7.08 9.61
N ALA A 154 -4.54 -7.57 10.75
CA ALA A 154 -4.80 -6.74 11.93
C ALA A 154 -3.54 -6.01 12.44
N ASP A 155 -2.36 -6.61 12.38
CA ASP A 155 -1.09 -5.98 12.72
C ASP A 155 -0.77 -4.78 11.81
N LYS A 156 -1.07 -4.88 10.52
CA LYS A 156 -0.91 -3.73 9.62
C LYS A 156 -1.92 -2.62 9.89
N MET A 157 -3.14 -2.96 10.35
CA MET A 157 -4.09 -1.95 10.80
C MET A 157 -3.61 -1.23 12.05
N LEU A 158 -2.91 -1.93 12.97
CA LEU A 158 -2.24 -1.33 14.11
C LEU A 158 -1.15 -0.35 13.67
N ASP A 159 -0.25 -0.79 12.77
CA ASP A 159 0.84 0.03 12.25
C ASP A 159 0.36 1.31 11.55
N LEU A 160 -0.82 1.26 10.93
CA LEU A 160 -1.46 2.39 10.27
C LEU A 160 -2.29 3.27 11.22
N GLY A 161 -2.36 2.92 12.50
CA GLY A 161 -3.09 3.68 13.52
C GLY A 161 -4.61 3.51 13.48
N PHE A 162 -5.14 2.47 12.84
CA PHE A 162 -6.59 2.26 12.67
C PHE A 162 -7.28 1.58 13.86
N LEU A 163 -6.58 1.22 14.96
CA LEU A 163 -7.22 0.57 16.10
C LEU A 163 -8.42 1.35 16.66
N PRO A 164 -8.35 2.69 16.85
CA PRO A 164 -9.52 3.45 17.32
C PRO A 164 -10.71 3.38 16.36
N ASP A 165 -10.43 3.24 15.05
CA ASP A 165 -11.48 3.15 14.04
C ASP A 165 -12.10 1.76 14.01
N ILE A 166 -11.31 0.72 14.21
CA ILE A 166 -11.81 -0.66 14.37
C ILE A 166 -12.72 -0.75 15.58
N GLU A 167 -12.36 -0.14 16.72
CA GLU A 167 -13.22 -0.10 17.90
C GLU A 167 -14.59 0.58 17.63
N LYS A 168 -14.60 1.68 16.84
CA LYS A 168 -15.85 2.33 16.42
C LYS A 168 -16.70 1.45 15.49
N ILE A 169 -16.06 0.66 14.63
CA ILE A 169 -16.74 -0.31 13.76
C ILE A 169 -17.39 -1.39 14.61
N PHE A 170 -16.67 -1.96 15.57
CA PHE A 170 -17.22 -2.99 16.47
C PHE A 170 -18.40 -2.52 17.30
N GLN A 171 -18.53 -1.22 17.58
CA GLN A 171 -19.71 -0.63 18.25
C GLN A 171 -20.95 -0.56 17.34
N LYS A 172 -20.80 -0.75 16.02
CA LYS A 172 -21.87 -0.62 15.04
C LYS A 172 -22.36 -1.97 14.47
N VAL A 173 -21.58 -3.03 14.62
CA VAL A 173 -21.94 -4.37 14.15
C VAL A 173 -22.84 -5.08 15.17
N ALA A 174 -23.45 -6.19 14.78
CA ALA A 174 -24.32 -7.01 15.64
C ALA A 174 -23.60 -7.40 16.96
N PRO A 175 -24.27 -7.30 18.12
CA PRO A 175 -23.65 -7.65 19.40
C PRO A 175 -23.38 -9.16 19.52
N VAL A 176 -24.24 -10.01 18.96
CA VAL A 176 -24.03 -11.44 18.81
C VAL A 176 -23.55 -11.71 17.39
N ARG A 177 -22.34 -12.17 17.27
CA ARG A 177 -21.69 -12.34 15.97
C ARG A 177 -20.58 -13.39 16.05
N HIS A 178 -20.19 -13.90 14.91
CA HIS A 178 -18.98 -14.66 14.69
C HIS A 178 -17.85 -13.69 14.27
N THR A 179 -16.70 -13.78 14.91
CA THR A 179 -15.56 -12.89 14.63
C THR A 179 -14.32 -13.71 14.30
N MET A 180 -13.69 -13.42 13.17
CA MET A 180 -12.40 -13.99 12.77
C MET A 180 -11.35 -12.88 12.64
N LEU A 181 -10.19 -13.07 13.27
CA LEU A 181 -9.07 -12.15 13.22
C LEU A 181 -7.88 -12.84 12.59
N TYR A 182 -7.41 -12.32 11.47
CA TYR A 182 -6.21 -12.81 10.79
C TYR A 182 -5.07 -11.79 10.87
N SER A 183 -3.88 -12.27 11.23
CA SER A 183 -2.69 -11.42 11.39
C SER A 183 -1.40 -12.23 11.18
N ALA A 184 -0.35 -11.60 10.70
CA ALA A 184 0.97 -12.25 10.67
C ALA A 184 1.62 -12.24 12.06
N THR A 185 1.39 -11.20 12.85
CA THR A 185 1.95 -11.03 14.19
C THR A 185 0.87 -10.71 15.22
N MET A 186 1.11 -11.05 16.50
CA MET A 186 0.17 -10.83 17.60
C MET A 186 0.78 -9.91 18.67
N PRO A 187 1.03 -8.62 18.38
CA PRO A 187 1.50 -7.67 19.39
C PRO A 187 0.41 -7.40 20.45
N GLY A 188 0.83 -6.92 21.63
CA GLY A 188 -0.06 -6.68 22.78
C GLY A 188 -1.38 -5.96 22.45
N PRO A 189 -1.39 -4.86 21.67
CA PRO A 189 -2.62 -4.18 21.28
C PRO A 189 -3.61 -5.05 20.49
N ILE A 190 -3.14 -5.95 19.60
CA ILE A 190 -4.00 -6.87 18.85
C ILE A 190 -4.57 -7.95 19.78
N VAL A 191 -3.76 -8.47 20.71
CA VAL A 191 -4.26 -9.40 21.75
C VAL A 191 -5.33 -8.74 22.61
N ALA A 192 -5.15 -7.47 22.99
CA ALA A 192 -6.14 -6.70 23.73
C ALA A 192 -7.44 -6.51 22.94
N LEU A 193 -7.34 -6.19 21.64
CA LEU A 193 -8.48 -6.08 20.73
C LEU A 193 -9.27 -7.40 20.67
N ALA A 194 -8.57 -8.53 20.46
CA ALA A 194 -9.19 -9.84 20.41
C ALA A 194 -9.93 -10.17 21.72
N ARG A 195 -9.29 -9.94 22.88
CA ARG A 195 -9.92 -10.17 24.19
C ARG A 195 -11.17 -9.33 24.41
N ARG A 196 -11.23 -8.15 23.84
CA ARG A 196 -12.37 -7.24 24.03
C ARG A 196 -13.55 -7.55 23.14
N PHE A 197 -13.33 -8.03 21.93
CA PHE A 197 -14.36 -8.12 20.89
C PHE A 197 -14.67 -9.53 20.39
N MET A 198 -13.91 -10.54 20.85
CA MET A 198 -14.11 -11.93 20.47
C MET A 198 -14.55 -12.79 21.67
N SER A 199 -15.32 -13.85 21.39
CA SER A 199 -15.86 -14.77 22.38
C SER A 199 -15.13 -16.11 22.35
N ASN A 200 -14.29 -16.39 23.36
CA ASN A 200 -13.49 -17.61 23.47
C ASN A 200 -12.79 -18.04 22.17
N PRO A 201 -12.00 -17.14 21.53
CA PRO A 201 -11.42 -17.44 20.24
C PRO A 201 -10.41 -18.59 20.32
N ILE A 202 -10.45 -19.47 19.31
CA ILE A 202 -9.40 -20.47 19.11
C ILE A 202 -8.24 -19.81 18.38
N HIS A 203 -7.04 -19.88 18.95
CA HIS A 203 -5.84 -19.34 18.32
C HIS A 203 -5.15 -20.43 17.49
N ILE A 204 -5.26 -20.30 16.17
CA ILE A 204 -4.59 -21.15 15.19
C ILE A 204 -3.31 -20.46 14.76
N ARG A 205 -2.20 -21.13 14.94
CA ARG A 205 -0.91 -20.71 14.39
C ARG A 205 -0.53 -21.72 13.33
N ALA A 206 -0.82 -21.39 12.08
CA ALA A 206 -0.31 -22.18 10.98
C ALA A 206 1.20 -21.92 10.89
N THR A 207 1.97 -22.90 11.30
CA THR A 207 3.40 -22.95 11.01
C THR A 207 3.48 -23.20 9.50
N ASP A 208 4.01 -22.21 8.78
CA ASP A 208 4.34 -22.40 7.39
C ASP A 208 5.40 -23.51 7.35
N PRO A 209 5.15 -24.67 6.69
CA PRO A 209 6.19 -25.67 6.50
C PRO A 209 7.43 -25.07 5.87
N ASP A 210 7.26 -23.94 5.17
CA ASP A 210 8.32 -23.12 4.56
C ASP A 210 8.88 -22.01 5.49
N GLU A 211 8.51 -21.95 6.77
CA GLU A 211 8.94 -20.85 7.65
C GLU A 211 10.47 -20.77 7.81
N GLY A 212 11.16 -21.92 7.74
CA GLY A 212 12.61 -22.01 7.60
C GLY A 212 13.09 -21.91 6.15
N LEU A 213 12.27 -22.36 5.18
CA LEU A 213 12.63 -22.43 3.77
C LEU A 213 12.48 -21.09 3.06
N THR A 214 11.51 -20.22 3.46
CA THR A 214 11.34 -18.91 2.80
C THR A 214 12.51 -17.97 3.09
N GLN A 215 13.12 -18.02 4.27
CA GLN A 215 14.38 -17.32 4.53
C GLN A 215 15.57 -18.04 3.87
N ALA A 216 15.57 -19.37 3.86
CA ALA A 216 16.60 -20.18 3.20
C ALA A 216 16.58 -20.04 1.67
N ASN A 217 15.43 -19.74 1.08
CA ASN A 217 15.26 -19.56 -0.36
C ASN A 217 15.56 -18.13 -0.85
N ILE A 218 15.88 -17.19 0.05
CA ILE A 218 16.23 -15.82 -0.31
C ILE A 218 17.73 -15.60 -0.10
N LYS A 219 18.44 -15.28 -1.18
CA LYS A 219 19.83 -14.80 -1.09
C LYS A 219 19.81 -13.34 -0.64
N HIS A 220 20.33 -13.06 0.56
CA HIS A 220 20.44 -11.71 1.09
C HIS A 220 21.81 -11.14 0.74
N LEU A 221 21.84 -10.00 0.07
CA LEU A 221 23.03 -9.24 -0.31
C LEU A 221 22.93 -7.84 0.30
N VAL A 222 23.93 -7.44 1.04
CA VAL A 222 23.94 -6.16 1.74
C VAL A 222 25.20 -5.38 1.37
N TYR A 223 25.00 -4.20 0.82
CA TYR A 223 26.05 -3.36 0.30
C TYR A 223 26.03 -1.98 0.94
N ARG A 224 27.19 -1.47 1.34
CA ARG A 224 27.37 -0.08 1.69
C ARG A 224 27.59 0.71 0.40
N ALA A 225 26.63 1.51 0.01
CA ALA A 225 26.66 2.20 -1.27
C ALA A 225 26.44 3.71 -1.11
N HIS A 226 27.20 4.49 -1.87
CA HIS A 226 27.05 5.94 -1.88
C HIS A 226 25.73 6.34 -2.57
N SER A 227 25.00 7.30 -1.99
CA SER A 227 23.69 7.72 -2.47
C SER A 227 23.65 8.14 -3.95
N LEU A 228 24.74 8.73 -4.46
CA LEU A 228 24.86 9.16 -5.86
C LEU A 228 25.09 8.01 -6.85
N ASP A 229 25.56 6.84 -6.38
CA ASP A 229 25.86 5.70 -7.25
C ASP A 229 24.78 4.60 -7.19
N LYS A 230 23.85 4.67 -6.23
CA LYS A 230 22.78 3.66 -6.07
C LYS A 230 21.94 3.47 -7.34
N ASP A 231 21.55 4.55 -8.00
CA ASP A 231 20.73 4.50 -9.22
C ASP A 231 21.48 3.79 -10.37
N GLU A 232 22.80 3.96 -10.45
CA GLU A 232 23.66 3.27 -11.42
C GLU A 232 23.82 1.79 -11.05
N ILE A 233 24.04 1.47 -9.77
CA ILE A 233 24.10 0.09 -9.27
C ILE A 233 22.78 -0.63 -9.58
N ILE A 234 21.64 -0.02 -9.26
CA ILE A 234 20.30 -0.57 -9.54
C ILE A 234 20.14 -0.85 -11.03
N ALA A 235 20.47 0.11 -11.88
CA ALA A 235 20.35 -0.04 -13.33
C ALA A 235 21.20 -1.19 -13.89
N ARG A 236 22.31 -1.53 -13.25
CA ARG A 236 23.11 -2.73 -13.60
C ARG A 236 22.49 -4.01 -13.05
N ILE A 237 22.00 -4.01 -11.81
CA ILE A 237 21.26 -5.14 -11.22
C ILE A 237 20.05 -5.52 -12.08
N LEU A 238 19.34 -4.52 -12.61
CA LEU A 238 18.19 -4.76 -13.50
C LEU A 238 18.55 -5.44 -14.82
N GLN A 239 19.82 -5.67 -15.10
CA GLN A 239 20.34 -6.40 -16.27
C GLN A 239 21.00 -7.72 -15.90
N ALA A 240 20.87 -8.17 -14.65
CA ALA A 240 21.39 -9.45 -14.17
C ALA A 240 20.74 -10.62 -14.89
N GLU A 241 21.50 -11.70 -15.08
CA GLU A 241 20.99 -12.94 -15.66
C GLU A 241 19.93 -13.58 -14.76
N GLY A 242 18.86 -14.07 -15.35
CA GLY A 242 17.73 -14.66 -14.60
C GLY A 242 16.87 -13.67 -13.83
N ARG A 243 17.11 -12.36 -13.94
CA ARG A 243 16.25 -11.34 -13.34
C ARG A 243 14.90 -11.30 -14.05
N GLY A 244 13.83 -11.48 -13.27
CA GLY A 244 12.44 -11.30 -13.66
C GLY A 244 11.85 -10.02 -13.07
N LYS A 245 10.60 -10.09 -12.56
CA LYS A 245 9.96 -8.93 -11.88
C LYS A 245 10.78 -8.49 -10.67
N THR A 246 10.95 -7.17 -10.53
CA THR A 246 11.73 -6.55 -9.45
C THR A 246 10.89 -5.53 -8.69
N VAL A 247 10.92 -5.60 -7.35
CA VAL A 247 10.30 -4.59 -6.48
C VAL A 247 11.40 -3.79 -5.79
N ILE A 248 11.33 -2.46 -5.87
CA ILE A 248 12.30 -1.55 -5.26
C ILE A 248 11.60 -0.71 -4.19
N PHE A 249 12.12 -0.75 -2.97
CA PHE A 249 11.60 0.00 -1.84
C PHE A 249 12.38 1.28 -1.61
N THR A 250 11.67 2.40 -1.51
CA THR A 250 12.23 3.72 -1.17
C THR A 250 11.52 4.31 0.05
N ARG A 251 12.23 5.15 0.81
CA ARG A 251 11.67 5.76 2.03
C ARG A 251 10.55 6.77 1.73
N THR A 252 10.67 7.52 0.64
CA THR A 252 9.75 8.62 0.35
C THR A 252 9.11 8.52 -1.03
N LYS A 253 7.88 9.05 -1.14
CA LYS A 253 7.16 9.16 -2.42
C LYS A 253 7.91 9.94 -3.50
N ARG A 254 8.67 10.99 -3.11
CA ARG A 254 9.51 11.76 -4.04
C ARG A 254 10.68 10.94 -4.56
N ALA A 255 11.33 10.16 -3.69
CA ALA A 255 12.41 9.25 -4.09
C ALA A 255 11.87 8.16 -5.03
N ALA A 256 10.68 7.61 -4.76
CA ALA A 256 10.03 6.64 -5.63
C ALA A 256 9.81 7.21 -7.03
N GLN A 257 9.19 8.38 -7.15
CA GLN A 257 8.92 9.01 -8.45
C GLN A 257 10.22 9.35 -9.19
N LYS A 258 11.20 9.95 -8.49
CA LYS A 258 12.51 10.28 -9.10
C LYS A 258 13.19 9.03 -9.69
N LEU A 259 13.19 7.92 -8.94
CA LEU A 259 13.83 6.70 -9.41
C LEU A 259 13.07 6.06 -10.60
N VAL A 260 11.72 6.17 -10.63
CA VAL A 260 10.93 5.76 -11.80
C VAL A 260 11.32 6.55 -13.03
N ASP A 261 11.38 7.87 -12.91
CA ASP A 261 11.71 8.75 -14.04
C ASP A 261 13.13 8.46 -14.55
N GLU A 262 14.10 8.31 -13.66
CA GLU A 262 15.49 7.97 -13.97
C GLU A 262 15.60 6.60 -14.68
N LEU A 263 14.94 5.56 -14.16
CA LEU A 263 14.99 4.22 -14.78
C LEU A 263 14.30 4.19 -16.14
N ASN A 264 13.18 4.89 -16.29
CA ASN A 264 12.50 4.99 -17.59
C ASN A 264 13.35 5.76 -18.63
N ASP A 265 14.06 6.83 -18.22
CA ASP A 265 15.01 7.54 -19.08
C ASP A 265 16.18 6.65 -19.51
N ARG A 266 16.62 5.75 -18.64
CA ARG A 266 17.63 4.73 -18.92
C ARG A 266 17.11 3.59 -19.81
N GLY A 267 15.81 3.53 -20.06
CA GLY A 267 15.16 2.57 -20.96
C GLY A 267 14.51 1.37 -20.30
N PHE A 268 14.43 1.32 -18.96
CA PHE A 268 13.71 0.27 -18.23
C PHE A 268 12.20 0.57 -18.20
N ASN A 269 11.36 -0.47 -17.98
CA ASN A 269 9.91 -0.32 -17.86
C ASN A 269 9.50 -0.24 -16.39
N ALA A 270 9.75 0.89 -15.75
CA ALA A 270 9.45 1.09 -14.34
C ALA A 270 8.05 1.71 -14.11
N GLY A 271 7.43 1.33 -13.00
CA GLY A 271 6.21 1.93 -12.47
C GLY A 271 6.32 2.29 -11.02
N ALA A 272 5.60 3.33 -10.59
CA ALA A 272 5.53 3.74 -9.19
C ALA A 272 4.25 3.27 -8.51
N VAL A 273 4.34 3.05 -7.17
CA VAL A 273 3.17 2.99 -6.28
C VAL A 273 3.50 3.73 -4.98
N HIS A 274 2.89 4.91 -4.80
CA HIS A 274 3.09 5.76 -3.62
C HIS A 274 1.86 6.63 -3.31
N GLY A 275 1.86 7.27 -2.14
CA GLY A 275 0.70 7.96 -1.59
C GLY A 275 0.18 9.17 -2.37
N ASP A 276 0.98 9.80 -3.25
CA ASP A 276 0.53 10.97 -4.05
C ASP A 276 -0.12 10.59 -5.37
N MET A 277 -0.13 9.30 -5.72
CA MET A 277 -0.81 8.83 -6.93
C MET A 277 -2.31 8.75 -6.72
N SER A 278 -3.08 9.09 -7.76
CA SER A 278 -4.52 8.77 -7.77
C SER A 278 -4.72 7.25 -7.71
N GLN A 279 -5.89 6.83 -7.22
CA GLN A 279 -6.17 5.40 -7.09
C GLN A 279 -6.12 4.69 -8.45
N GLU A 280 -6.66 5.31 -9.50
CA GLU A 280 -6.63 4.74 -10.86
C GLU A 280 -5.19 4.62 -11.40
N ALA A 281 -4.30 5.56 -11.05
CA ALA A 281 -2.89 5.49 -11.45
C ALA A 281 -2.17 4.34 -10.73
N ARG A 282 -2.48 4.11 -9.44
CA ARG A 282 -1.95 2.99 -8.65
C ARG A 282 -2.44 1.66 -9.21
N GLU A 283 -3.76 1.51 -9.44
CA GLU A 283 -4.36 0.31 -10.01
C GLU A 283 -3.77 0.00 -11.39
N ARG A 284 -3.62 1.00 -12.27
CA ARG A 284 -2.96 0.82 -13.58
C ARG A 284 -1.51 0.40 -13.46
N SER A 285 -0.76 0.98 -12.51
CA SER A 285 0.65 0.61 -12.29
C SER A 285 0.78 -0.83 -11.82
N MET A 286 -0.08 -1.24 -10.86
CA MET A 286 -0.14 -2.60 -10.34
C MET A 286 -0.57 -3.61 -11.40
N ALA A 287 -1.65 -3.32 -12.14
CA ALA A 287 -2.10 -4.17 -13.24
C ALA A 287 -1.04 -4.34 -14.31
N GLY A 288 -0.32 -3.26 -14.66
CA GLY A 288 0.80 -3.31 -15.60
C GLY A 288 1.95 -4.19 -15.11
N PHE A 289 2.24 -4.17 -13.81
CA PHE A 289 3.28 -5.02 -13.20
C PHE A 289 2.84 -6.48 -13.09
N LYS A 290 1.60 -6.76 -12.66
CA LYS A 290 1.03 -8.11 -12.64
C LYS A 290 1.06 -8.74 -14.04
N ALA A 291 0.64 -8.00 -15.05
CA ALA A 291 0.60 -8.45 -16.46
C ALA A 291 1.98 -8.52 -17.16
N GLY A 292 3.09 -8.18 -16.46
CA GLY A 292 4.43 -8.18 -17.06
C GLY A 292 4.69 -7.06 -18.08
N LYS A 293 3.77 -6.09 -18.23
CA LYS A 293 3.99 -4.89 -19.06
C LYS A 293 5.01 -3.93 -18.44
N LYS A 294 5.17 -4.03 -17.13
CA LYS A 294 6.22 -3.39 -16.34
C LYS A 294 6.96 -4.48 -15.59
N ASP A 295 8.26 -4.45 -15.61
CA ASP A 295 9.12 -5.44 -14.94
C ASP A 295 9.79 -4.90 -13.67
N VAL A 296 9.67 -3.59 -13.42
CA VAL A 296 10.15 -2.90 -12.21
C VAL A 296 9.02 -2.13 -11.56
N LEU A 297 8.79 -2.38 -10.27
CA LEU A 297 7.85 -1.63 -9.45
C LEU A 297 8.59 -0.93 -8.31
N ILE A 298 8.45 0.39 -8.22
CA ILE A 298 9.07 1.19 -7.16
C ILE A 298 7.99 1.67 -6.20
N ALA A 299 8.15 1.34 -4.92
CA ALA A 299 7.11 1.60 -3.93
C ALA A 299 7.68 2.13 -2.61
N THR A 300 6.82 2.83 -1.86
CA THR A 300 7.04 3.09 -0.44
C THR A 300 6.40 1.99 0.40
N ASP A 301 6.87 1.75 1.63
CA ASP A 301 6.34 0.69 2.51
C ASP A 301 4.82 0.73 2.65
N VAL A 302 4.26 1.92 2.90
CA VAL A 302 2.81 2.09 3.05
C VAL A 302 2.06 1.68 1.78
N ALA A 303 2.60 2.02 0.62
CA ALA A 303 1.94 1.74 -0.64
C ALA A 303 2.19 0.31 -1.16
N ALA A 304 3.27 -0.32 -0.70
CA ALA A 304 3.61 -1.70 -1.01
C ALA A 304 2.90 -2.73 -0.12
N ARG A 305 2.24 -2.28 0.95
CA ARG A 305 1.39 -3.14 1.78
C ARG A 305 0.20 -3.61 0.96
N GLY A 306 -0.03 -4.91 0.92
CA GLY A 306 -1.08 -5.50 0.08
C GLY A 306 -0.70 -5.74 -1.39
N ILE A 307 0.57 -5.52 -1.77
CA ILE A 307 1.05 -5.99 -3.07
C ILE A 307 1.17 -7.51 -3.02
N ASP A 308 0.20 -8.17 -3.61
CA ASP A 308 0.27 -9.58 -3.90
C ASP A 308 0.61 -9.75 -5.38
N VAL A 309 1.86 -10.06 -5.63
CA VAL A 309 2.39 -10.34 -6.96
C VAL A 309 3.32 -11.53 -6.86
N ASP A 310 3.00 -12.55 -7.60
CA ASP A 310 3.86 -13.70 -7.82
C ASP A 310 4.97 -13.36 -8.81
N ASP A 311 5.98 -14.22 -8.89
CA ASP A 311 7.11 -14.12 -9.82
C ASP A 311 8.06 -12.93 -9.59
N VAL A 312 8.09 -12.36 -8.39
CA VAL A 312 9.12 -11.39 -8.02
C VAL A 312 10.42 -12.15 -7.74
N THR A 313 11.44 -11.93 -8.57
CA THR A 313 12.75 -12.57 -8.43
C THR A 313 13.71 -11.73 -7.59
N HIS A 314 13.56 -10.41 -7.65
CA HIS A 314 14.45 -9.47 -6.97
C HIS A 314 13.67 -8.47 -6.12
N VAL A 315 14.13 -8.27 -4.90
CA VAL A 315 13.71 -7.17 -4.03
C VAL A 315 14.92 -6.28 -3.78
N ILE A 316 14.78 -4.99 -3.98
CA ILE A 316 15.85 -4.02 -3.74
C ILE A 316 15.39 -3.02 -2.69
N ASN A 317 16.06 -2.98 -1.55
CA ASN A 317 15.92 -1.91 -0.57
C ASN A 317 16.85 -0.77 -0.97
N HIS A 318 16.36 0.21 -1.75
CA HIS A 318 17.10 1.43 -2.08
C HIS A 318 17.49 2.22 -0.81
N THR A 319 16.61 2.17 0.18
CA THR A 319 16.84 2.68 1.52
C THR A 319 16.58 1.58 2.52
N ILE A 320 17.48 1.43 3.49
CA ILE A 320 17.36 0.45 4.56
C ILE A 320 16.01 0.59 5.28
N PRO A 321 15.30 -0.51 5.60
CA PRO A 321 14.11 -0.47 6.45
C PRO A 321 14.44 -0.02 7.88
N ASP A 322 13.43 0.45 8.60
CA ASP A 322 13.64 0.98 9.95
C ASP A 322 13.77 -0.11 11.02
N ASP A 323 13.27 -1.34 10.75
CA ASP A 323 13.31 -2.48 11.65
C ASP A 323 13.39 -3.83 10.90
N GLU A 324 13.67 -4.92 11.66
CA GLU A 324 13.80 -6.28 11.15
C GLU A 324 12.48 -6.82 10.55
N LYS A 325 11.33 -6.41 11.08
CA LYS A 325 10.02 -6.87 10.57
C LYS A 325 9.74 -6.27 9.20
N THR A 326 10.01 -4.98 9.05
CA THR A 326 9.90 -4.29 7.76
C THR A 326 10.87 -4.90 6.75
N TYR A 327 12.09 -5.25 7.19
CA TYR A 327 13.07 -5.95 6.35
C TYR A 327 12.49 -7.27 5.82
N LEU A 328 11.97 -8.12 6.69
CA LEU A 328 11.38 -9.41 6.32
C LEU A 328 10.14 -9.26 5.43
N HIS A 329 9.29 -8.27 5.72
CA HIS A 329 8.11 -7.98 4.90
C HIS A 329 8.48 -7.54 3.47
N ARG A 330 9.57 -6.78 3.32
CA ARG A 330 10.07 -6.38 1.99
C ARG A 330 10.71 -7.57 1.29
N ALA A 331 11.66 -8.25 1.94
CA ALA A 331 12.33 -9.43 1.38
C ALA A 331 11.34 -10.52 1.00
N GLY A 332 10.31 -10.77 1.81
CA GLY A 332 9.27 -11.75 1.55
C GLY A 332 8.32 -11.40 0.38
N ARG A 333 8.60 -10.36 -0.41
CA ARG A 333 7.97 -10.19 -1.74
C ARG A 333 8.59 -11.10 -2.80
N THR A 334 9.76 -11.69 -2.53
CA THR A 334 10.39 -12.72 -3.36
C THR A 334 10.50 -14.04 -2.60
N GLY A 335 10.98 -15.09 -3.23
CA GLY A 335 11.19 -16.41 -2.61
C GLY A 335 9.90 -17.16 -2.23
N ARG A 336 8.78 -16.88 -2.89
CA ARG A 336 7.47 -17.49 -2.61
C ARG A 336 7.27 -18.79 -3.37
N ALA A 337 6.40 -19.66 -2.83
CA ALA A 337 5.98 -20.91 -3.45
C ALA A 337 7.18 -21.81 -3.85
N GLY A 338 8.17 -21.95 -2.97
CA GLY A 338 9.33 -22.82 -3.20
C GLY A 338 10.35 -22.30 -4.22
N ARG A 339 10.17 -21.07 -4.73
CA ARG A 339 11.12 -20.44 -5.65
C ARG A 339 12.23 -19.72 -4.89
N THR A 340 13.40 -19.60 -5.52
CA THR A 340 14.50 -18.80 -4.98
C THR A 340 14.31 -17.32 -5.29
N GLY A 341 14.81 -16.44 -4.42
CA GLY A 341 14.76 -15.00 -4.58
C GLY A 341 16.04 -14.31 -4.17
N ILE A 342 16.22 -13.06 -4.58
CA ILE A 342 17.34 -12.22 -4.22
C ILE A 342 16.83 -10.95 -3.55
N ALA A 343 17.34 -10.66 -2.35
CA ALA A 343 17.09 -9.41 -1.63
C ALA A 343 18.39 -8.61 -1.53
N VAL A 344 18.44 -7.47 -2.21
CA VAL A 344 19.58 -6.55 -2.18
C VAL A 344 19.24 -5.38 -1.27
N THR A 345 20.11 -5.05 -0.32
CA THR A 345 19.90 -3.92 0.60
C THR A 345 21.08 -2.96 0.54
N PHE A 346 20.78 -1.69 0.26
CA PHE A 346 21.77 -0.63 0.33
C PHE A 346 21.71 0.05 1.70
N VAL A 347 22.89 0.17 2.31
CA VAL A 347 23.09 0.83 3.60
C VAL A 347 23.93 2.08 3.38
N ASP A 348 23.37 3.23 3.74
CA ASP A 348 24.11 4.49 3.76
C ASP A 348 25.03 4.55 4.99
N TRP A 349 26.10 5.37 4.95
CA TRP A 349 27.03 5.51 6.07
C TRP A 349 26.33 5.90 7.37
N GLU A 350 25.34 6.78 7.29
CA GLU A 350 24.56 7.25 8.42
C GLU A 350 23.58 6.19 8.97
N ASP A 351 23.20 5.20 8.18
CA ASP A 351 22.26 4.14 8.55
C ASP A 351 22.92 2.84 9.03
N LEU A 352 24.26 2.79 9.19
CA LEU A 352 24.99 1.61 9.68
C LEU A 352 24.49 1.12 11.04
N HIS A 353 24.07 2.04 11.92
CA HIS A 353 23.49 1.68 13.20
C HIS A 353 22.17 0.92 13.09
N LYS A 354 21.33 1.24 12.10
CA LYS A 354 20.09 0.50 11.82
C LYS A 354 20.39 -0.90 11.28
N TRP A 355 21.38 -0.98 10.37
CA TRP A 355 21.83 -2.27 9.87
C TRP A 355 22.32 -3.17 11.00
N ALA A 356 23.12 -2.65 11.92
CA ALA A 356 23.61 -3.43 13.05
C ALA A 356 22.48 -4.04 13.90
N LEU A 357 21.36 -3.33 14.08
CA LEU A 357 20.19 -3.84 14.79
C LEU A 357 19.49 -4.96 13.99
N ILE A 358 19.24 -4.74 12.70
CA ILE A 358 18.60 -5.72 11.81
C ILE A 358 19.50 -6.97 11.69
N ASN A 359 20.79 -6.81 11.43
CA ASN A 359 21.74 -7.89 11.32
C ASN A 359 21.79 -8.77 12.58
N ARG A 360 21.75 -8.13 13.77
CA ARG A 360 21.70 -8.86 15.04
C ARG A 360 20.38 -9.61 15.22
N ALA A 361 19.25 -8.98 14.91
CA ALA A 361 17.93 -9.57 15.10
C ALA A 361 17.66 -10.75 14.15
N LEU A 362 18.25 -10.71 12.95
CA LEU A 362 18.06 -11.72 11.91
C LEU A 362 19.27 -12.67 11.75
N GLU A 363 20.31 -12.50 12.57
CA GLU A 363 21.51 -13.36 12.62
C GLU A 363 22.21 -13.53 11.27
N PHE A 364 22.25 -12.49 10.42
CA PHE A 364 22.89 -12.57 9.10
C PHE A 364 24.41 -12.73 9.14
N GLY A 365 25.06 -12.46 10.27
CA GLY A 365 26.51 -12.57 10.41
C GLY A 365 27.31 -11.57 9.59
N GLN A 366 26.69 -10.48 9.09
CA GLN A 366 27.29 -9.44 8.25
C GLN A 366 27.26 -8.08 8.94
N PRO A 367 28.02 -7.86 10.02
CA PRO A 367 27.96 -6.62 10.79
C PRO A 367 28.43 -5.40 9.98
N GLU A 368 29.35 -5.59 9.05
CA GLU A 368 29.90 -4.56 8.18
C GLU A 368 29.59 -4.86 6.71
N PRO A 369 28.62 -4.17 6.10
CA PRO A 369 28.33 -4.32 4.68
C PRO A 369 29.53 -3.90 3.81
N VAL A 370 29.77 -4.68 2.76
CA VAL A 370 30.88 -4.41 1.82
C VAL A 370 30.64 -3.10 1.10
N GLU A 371 31.68 -2.23 1.08
CA GLU A 371 31.62 -0.99 0.29
C GLU A 371 31.57 -1.32 -1.20
N THR A 372 30.55 -0.82 -1.85
CA THR A 372 30.20 -1.22 -3.21
C THR A 372 29.89 -0.03 -4.08
N TYR A 373 30.56 0.00 -5.22
CA TYR A 373 30.33 0.94 -6.31
C TYR A 373 29.76 0.22 -7.52
N SER A 374 29.17 0.97 -8.44
CA SER A 374 28.65 0.43 -9.70
C SER A 374 29.71 -0.32 -10.53
N SER A 375 31.00 -0.03 -10.33
CA SER A 375 32.13 -0.69 -10.98
C SER A 375 32.75 -1.83 -10.18
N SER A 376 32.28 -2.11 -8.96
CA SER A 376 32.88 -3.13 -8.08
C SER A 376 32.74 -4.53 -8.66
N PRO A 377 33.84 -5.32 -8.79
CA PRO A 377 33.79 -6.67 -9.39
C PRO A 377 32.81 -7.60 -8.70
N HIS A 378 32.81 -7.61 -7.35
CA HIS A 378 31.91 -8.47 -6.57
C HIS A 378 30.43 -8.22 -6.85
N LEU A 379 30.01 -6.99 -7.20
CA LEU A 379 28.64 -6.69 -7.59
C LEU A 379 28.21 -7.51 -8.81
N PHE A 380 29.10 -7.65 -9.80
CA PHE A 380 28.85 -8.39 -11.02
C PHE A 380 28.82 -9.91 -10.76
N GLU A 381 29.72 -10.39 -9.90
CA GLU A 381 29.83 -11.80 -9.53
C GLU A 381 28.64 -12.25 -8.69
N ASP A 382 28.32 -11.48 -7.61
CA ASP A 382 27.24 -11.80 -6.67
C ASP A 382 25.86 -11.92 -7.32
N LEU A 383 25.62 -11.09 -8.34
CA LEU A 383 24.31 -10.90 -8.99
C LEU A 383 24.28 -11.41 -10.43
N ALA A 384 25.32 -12.09 -10.89
CA ALA A 384 25.43 -12.59 -12.26
C ALA A 384 25.15 -11.48 -13.30
N ILE A 385 25.74 -10.30 -13.09
CA ILE A 385 25.62 -9.19 -14.05
C ILE A 385 26.64 -9.41 -15.18
N PRO A 386 26.24 -9.40 -16.46
CA PRO A 386 27.17 -9.59 -17.57
C PRO A 386 28.31 -8.56 -17.57
N ALA A 387 29.53 -9.00 -17.83
CA ALA A 387 30.68 -8.10 -17.87
C ALA A 387 30.48 -6.99 -18.92
N GLY A 388 30.86 -5.76 -18.53
CA GLY A 388 30.71 -4.58 -19.40
C GLY A 388 29.30 -3.97 -19.42
N THR A 389 28.36 -4.51 -18.64
CA THR A 389 27.02 -3.92 -18.47
C THR A 389 27.11 -2.48 -18.02
N LYS A 390 26.41 -1.60 -18.74
CA LYS A 390 26.26 -0.17 -18.40
C LYS A 390 24.90 0.05 -17.80
N GLY A 391 24.77 1.04 -16.91
CA GLY A 391 23.53 1.37 -16.25
C GLY A 391 22.44 1.99 -17.15
N ARG A 392 22.42 1.68 -18.45
CA ARG A 392 21.47 2.23 -19.42
C ARG A 392 21.25 1.26 -20.58
N LEU A 393 20.00 0.97 -20.92
CA LEU A 393 19.61 0.13 -22.05
C LEU A 393 19.57 0.92 -23.36
N ARG A 394 19.15 2.20 -23.32
CA ARG A 394 19.10 3.08 -24.49
C ARG A 394 20.41 3.83 -24.62
N LYS A 395 20.98 3.83 -25.86
CA LYS A 395 22.08 4.74 -26.19
C LYS A 395 21.57 6.18 -26.09
N LEU A 396 22.32 7.05 -25.39
CA LEU A 396 22.06 8.49 -25.46
C LEU A 396 22.07 8.91 -26.92
N PRO A 397 21.15 9.79 -27.40
CA PRO A 397 21.30 10.40 -28.69
C PRO A 397 22.65 11.11 -28.69
N THR A 398 23.50 10.74 -29.63
CA THR A 398 24.82 11.36 -29.80
C THR A 398 24.57 12.84 -30.06
N THR A 399 24.96 13.69 -29.13
CA THR A 399 24.93 15.15 -29.33
C THR A 399 25.80 15.40 -30.57
N GLN A 400 25.18 15.78 -31.68
CA GLN A 400 25.91 16.19 -32.86
C GLN A 400 26.84 17.31 -32.40
N SER A 401 28.15 17.06 -32.57
CA SER A 401 29.18 18.04 -32.36
C SER A 401 28.79 19.30 -33.11
N VAL A 402 28.58 20.38 -32.40
CA VAL A 402 28.52 21.72 -33.00
C VAL A 402 29.83 21.88 -33.74
N LYS A 403 29.76 21.78 -35.07
CA LYS A 403 30.86 22.16 -35.93
C LYS A 403 31.14 23.63 -35.65
N THR A 404 32.20 23.90 -34.95
CA THR A 404 32.84 25.20 -34.89
C THR A 404 33.21 25.57 -36.35
N ALA A 405 32.43 26.49 -36.91
CA ALA A 405 32.79 27.11 -38.15
C ALA A 405 34.08 27.92 -37.91
N SER A 406 35.19 27.38 -38.36
CA SER A 406 36.43 28.08 -38.49
C SER A 406 36.24 29.24 -39.50
N THR A 407 36.39 30.43 -38.99
CA THR A 407 36.42 31.67 -39.76
C THR A 407 37.73 31.69 -40.57
N GLU A 408 37.67 31.35 -41.84
CA GLU A 408 38.72 31.74 -42.79
C GLU A 408 38.31 33.09 -43.39
N ALA A 409 39.12 34.05 -43.12
CA ALA A 409 39.09 35.36 -43.75
C ALA A 409 39.53 35.23 -45.21
N SER A 410 38.69 35.64 -46.16
CA SER A 410 39.15 36.05 -47.50
C SER A 410 38.52 37.37 -47.84
N ASP A 411 39.43 38.30 -48.06
CA ASP A 411 39.28 39.63 -48.54
C ASP A 411 38.73 39.65 -49.98
N GLY A 412 37.88 40.60 -50.33
CA GLY A 412 37.41 40.76 -51.72
C GLY A 412 36.17 41.63 -51.86
N SER A 413 36.46 42.93 -52.03
CA SER A 413 35.74 44.05 -52.65
C SER A 413 34.44 43.79 -53.39
N GLY A 414 33.40 44.60 -53.18
CA GLY A 414 32.57 45.07 -54.29
C GLY A 414 31.05 45.13 -54.03
N GLN A 415 30.61 46.39 -53.89
CA GLN A 415 29.31 46.88 -54.34
C GLN A 415 28.00 46.55 -53.63
N ARG A 416 27.50 47.58 -52.96
CA ARG A 416 26.07 47.78 -52.65
C ARG A 416 25.29 48.13 -53.94
N PRO A 417 24.01 47.81 -54.04
CA PRO A 417 22.99 48.76 -54.41
C PRO A 417 21.78 48.88 -53.48
N ARG A 418 21.53 50.09 -53.27
CA ARG A 418 20.34 50.89 -52.92
C ARG A 418 18.96 50.23 -52.73
N ARG A 419 18.36 50.70 -51.64
CA ARG A 419 16.93 50.83 -51.32
C ARG A 419 16.07 51.19 -52.51
N ARG A 420 14.91 50.59 -52.60
CA ARG A 420 13.73 51.27 -53.20
C ARG A 420 12.48 50.93 -52.31
N ARG A 421 11.93 52.01 -51.73
CA ARG A 421 10.55 52.07 -51.20
C ARG A 421 9.62 52.23 -52.39
N SER A 422 8.47 51.63 -52.37
CA SER A 422 7.28 52.13 -53.00
C SER A 422 6.05 51.83 -52.16
N ARG A 423 5.28 52.90 -51.95
CA ARG A 423 3.95 52.97 -51.36
C ARG A 423 2.91 52.70 -52.44
N GLY A 424 1.67 52.35 -52.00
CA GLY A 424 0.42 52.45 -52.73
C GLY A 424 -0.46 51.28 -52.37
N ALA A 425 -1.51 51.40 -51.60
CA ALA A 425 -2.75 52.15 -51.68
C ALA A 425 -3.80 51.47 -52.55
N GLY A 426 -4.93 51.30 -51.95
CA GLY A 426 -6.25 51.17 -52.61
C GLY A 426 -6.81 49.76 -52.67
N ASP A 427 -7.87 49.51 -52.25
CA ASP A 427 -9.24 49.88 -52.03
C ASP A 427 -10.18 48.70 -52.27
N ALA A 428 -11.07 48.60 -51.40
CA ALA A 428 -12.55 48.51 -51.54
C ALA A 428 -13.19 47.18 -51.95
N ALA A 429 -14.08 46.89 -51.09
CA ALA A 429 -15.55 46.73 -51.18
C ALA A 429 -16.02 45.30 -51.47
N THR A 430 -16.89 44.93 -50.77
CA THR A 430 -18.35 44.97 -50.43
C THR A 430 -18.87 43.57 -50.49
N THR A 431 -19.73 43.13 -49.75
CA THR A 431 -21.10 43.29 -49.24
C THR A 431 -21.53 41.95 -48.68
N SER A 432 -22.29 41.75 -47.77
CA SER A 432 -23.54 42.18 -47.16
C SER A 432 -24.12 40.97 -46.48
N ALA A 433 -24.64 41.16 -45.42
CA ALA A 433 -25.97 41.38 -44.83
C ALA A 433 -26.49 40.11 -44.21
N ALA A 434 -27.01 40.13 -43.12
CA ALA A 434 -28.07 40.77 -42.30
C ALA A 434 -28.66 39.62 -41.51
N ALA A 435 -29.25 39.71 -40.40
CA ALA A 435 -29.87 40.62 -39.50
C ALA A 435 -30.46 39.80 -38.37
N SER A 436 -30.51 40.29 -37.29
CA SER A 436 -31.46 40.97 -36.37
C SER A 436 -31.86 40.04 -35.26
N GLY A 437 -32.05 40.43 -34.07
CA GLY A 437 -32.33 41.58 -33.28
C GLY A 437 -32.50 41.12 -31.87
N ASP A 438 -32.10 41.94 -30.99
CA ASP A 438 -32.82 42.93 -30.16
C ASP A 438 -33.42 42.34 -28.90
N GLY A 439 -33.14 42.89 -27.77
CA GLY A 439 -33.55 43.93 -26.93
C GLY A 439 -32.99 43.74 -25.52
N THR A 440 -32.14 44.66 -25.09
CA THR A 440 -32.37 45.75 -24.08
C THR A 440 -33.15 45.36 -22.83
N THR A 441 -32.82 45.71 -21.59
CA THR A 441 -32.26 46.92 -20.99
C THR A 441 -32.07 46.72 -19.48
N THR A 442 -31.04 47.35 -18.92
CA THR A 442 -30.94 48.16 -17.67
C THR A 442 -31.50 47.55 -16.36
N GLY A 443 -30.94 47.71 -15.22
CA GLY A 443 -29.97 48.60 -14.66
C GLY A 443 -30.04 48.56 -13.14
N GLU A 444 -28.97 49.02 -12.52
CA GLU A 444 -28.88 49.73 -11.24
C GLU A 444 -29.02 49.02 -9.89
N THR A 445 -27.89 49.07 -9.22
CA THR A 445 -27.77 49.15 -7.74
C THR A 445 -28.25 50.52 -7.27
N PRO A 446 -28.68 50.70 -6.00
CA PRO A 446 -27.71 51.26 -5.06
C PRO A 446 -27.87 50.79 -3.57
N ALA A 447 -26.85 51.22 -2.81
CA ALA A 447 -26.57 51.13 -1.40
C ALA A 447 -27.58 51.87 -0.49
N GLY A 448 -27.56 51.53 0.81
CA GLY A 448 -28.17 52.30 1.89
C GLY A 448 -28.06 51.61 3.25
N ALA A 449 -27.29 52.02 4.02
CA ALA A 449 -26.87 52.35 5.37
C ALA A 449 -27.99 52.60 6.39
N GLY A 450 -27.67 52.32 7.66
CA GLY A 450 -28.41 52.80 8.88
C GLY A 450 -28.45 51.73 9.95
N THR A 451 -27.55 51.69 10.91
CA THR A 451 -27.26 52.40 12.18
C THR A 451 -28.28 52.22 13.32
N HIS A 452 -27.65 52.05 14.44
CA HIS A 452 -28.05 52.26 15.88
C HIS A 452 -28.44 50.99 16.63
N ASP A 453 -28.08 50.78 17.81
CA ASP A 453 -27.29 51.39 18.91
C ASP A 453 -27.58 50.49 20.12
N GLY A 454 -26.69 50.23 20.95
CA GLY A 454 -26.47 50.73 22.26
C GLY A 454 -26.09 49.66 23.27
N GLY A 455 -24.95 49.88 23.85
CA GLY A 455 -24.61 49.99 25.25
C GLY A 455 -24.37 48.66 25.96
N GLY A 456 -23.34 48.47 26.68
CA GLY A 456 -22.40 49.26 27.39
C GLY A 456 -21.73 48.41 28.43
N ALA A 457 -20.45 48.67 28.58
CA ALA A 457 -19.63 48.81 29.79
C ALA A 457 -19.30 47.55 30.59
N GLU A 458 -18.03 47.24 30.66
CA GLU A 458 -16.91 47.59 31.60
C GLU A 458 -16.77 46.56 32.73
N HIS A 459 -15.70 46.06 33.11
CA HIS A 459 -14.33 46.49 33.40
C HIS A 459 -13.43 45.32 33.85
N ARG A 460 -12.19 45.37 33.38
CA ARG A 460 -10.90 45.23 34.07
C ARG A 460 -10.44 43.92 34.72
N ASP A 461 -9.32 43.55 34.15
CA ASP A 461 -7.93 43.42 34.70
C ASP A 461 -7.62 42.38 35.77
N GLY A 462 -6.51 41.66 35.52
CA GLY A 462 -5.68 41.10 36.55
C GLY A 462 -4.76 39.96 36.16
N LYS A 463 -3.61 40.34 35.57
CA LYS A 463 -2.37 39.54 35.51
C LYS A 463 -2.02 38.94 36.89
N THR A 464 -1.41 37.73 36.91
CA THR A 464 -0.02 37.50 37.33
C THR A 464 0.24 36.02 37.68
N SER A 465 1.21 35.43 37.06
CA SER A 465 2.09 34.40 37.63
C SER A 465 3.11 35.15 38.56
N PRO A 466 3.94 34.53 39.41
CA PRO A 466 4.62 33.23 39.30
C PRO A 466 5.07 32.57 40.64
N ARG A 467 5.83 31.48 40.50
CA ARG A 467 6.96 31.01 41.32
C ARG A 467 6.79 30.13 42.57
N ARG A 468 7.40 28.89 42.38
CA ARG A 468 8.46 28.24 43.20
C ARG A 468 8.41 28.26 44.72
N ARG A 469 8.54 27.03 45.33
CA ARG A 469 9.59 26.54 46.27
C ARG A 469 9.09 25.30 47.03
N ARG A 470 9.76 24.15 46.91
CA ARG A 470 10.91 23.59 47.65
C ARG A 470 10.63 23.10 49.09
N ARG A 471 10.98 21.80 49.32
CA ARG A 471 11.53 21.10 50.51
C ARG A 471 10.55 20.79 51.65
N ARG A 472 10.52 19.58 52.23
CA ARG A 472 11.53 18.80 52.99
C ARG A 472 10.90 17.49 53.48
N ARG A 473 11.59 16.34 53.36
CA ARG A 473 12.19 15.44 54.34
C ARG A 473 11.40 15.09 55.62
N GLY A 474 11.35 13.75 55.92
CA GLY A 474 11.16 13.06 57.19
C GLY A 474 10.81 11.60 56.91
N SER A 475 11.61 10.61 56.92
CA SER A 475 12.36 9.80 57.88
C SER A 475 11.51 9.09 58.93
N GLY A 476 11.59 7.73 58.99
CA GLY A 476 11.17 6.83 60.07
C GLY A 476 10.73 5.48 59.50
N ALA A 477 11.48 4.51 59.40
CA ALA A 477 12.07 3.46 60.21
C ALA A 477 11.03 2.51 60.88
N GLY A 478 11.15 1.17 60.57
CA GLY A 478 10.53 0.11 61.34
C GLY A 478 10.17 -1.11 60.52
N GLY A 479 11.08 -2.04 60.30
CA GLY A 479 10.77 -3.47 60.11
C GLY A 479 10.87 -4.18 61.48
N PRO A 480 10.86 -5.53 61.61
CA PRO A 480 10.59 -6.59 60.67
C PRO A 480 9.61 -7.66 61.23
N ALA A 481 9.24 -8.69 60.48
CA ALA A 481 9.28 -10.11 60.83
C ALA A 481 8.34 -10.97 59.97
N ALA A 482 8.89 -11.96 59.29
CA ALA A 482 8.24 -13.22 58.93
C ALA A 482 8.29 -14.15 60.19
N PRO A 483 7.62 -15.31 60.28
CA PRO A 483 7.66 -16.38 59.30
C PRO A 483 6.44 -17.33 59.20
N ALA A 484 6.51 -18.19 58.15
CA ALA A 484 6.28 -19.63 58.04
C ALA A 484 4.87 -20.24 58.06
N ALA A 485 4.68 -20.99 56.99
CA ALA A 485 4.21 -22.37 56.87
C ALA A 485 2.75 -22.76 57.19
N GLY A 486 2.19 -23.40 56.20
CA GLY A 486 1.00 -24.21 56.17
C GLY A 486 0.70 -24.55 54.71
#